data_516af80ec303ebe9e312d07e57ed1c96
#
_entry.id   516af80ec303ebe9e312d07e57ed1c96
#
_cell.length_a   1.000
_cell.length_b   1.000
_cell.length_c   1.000
_cell.angle_alpha   90.00
_cell.angle_beta   90.00
_cell.angle_gamma   90.00
#
_symmetry.space_group_name_H-M   'P 1'
#
loop_
_entity.id
_entity.type
_entity.pdbx_description
1 polymer ?
#
loop_
_entity_poly.entity_id
_entity_poly.type
_entity_poly.pdbx_seq_one_letter_code
_entity_poly.pdbx_strand_id
1 'polypeptide(L)' 'MAHYRIYTLKEGGHIALPPKDIHADTDEQAIQEARKFLDGHDIEVWQGSRRIVALTPKK' A
#
# COMPACT_ATOMS: atom_id res chain seq x y z
N MET A 1 1.79 -5.77 -16.93
CA MET A 1 1.34 -5.34 -15.61
C MET A 1 2.39 -5.62 -14.56
N ALA A 2 2.57 -4.68 -13.66
CA ALA A 2 3.53 -4.84 -12.58
C ALA A 2 2.83 -5.33 -11.33
N HIS A 3 3.55 -6.07 -10.52
CA HIS A 3 3.04 -6.61 -9.27
C HIS A 3 3.46 -5.70 -8.13
N TYR A 4 2.50 -5.32 -7.30
CA TYR A 4 2.74 -4.45 -6.14
C TYR A 4 2.20 -5.13 -4.89
N ARG A 5 2.79 -4.76 -3.75
CA ARG A 5 2.32 -5.21 -2.45
C ARG A 5 1.92 -4.02 -1.60
N ILE A 6 0.83 -4.20 -0.88
CA ILE A 6 0.31 -3.17 0.01
C ILE A 6 0.39 -3.71 1.42
N TYR A 7 1.17 -3.03 2.26
CA TYR A 7 1.31 -3.38 3.67
C TYR A 7 0.45 -2.45 4.49
N THR A 8 -0.39 -3.02 5.35
CA THR A 8 -1.20 -2.25 6.28
C THR A 8 -0.46 -2.16 7.60
N LEU A 9 -0.34 -0.94 8.12
CA LEU A 9 0.45 -0.68 9.32
C LEU A 9 -0.44 -0.33 10.47
N LYS A 10 -0.05 -0.79 11.66
CA LYS A 10 -0.68 -0.37 12.91
C LYS A 10 0.05 0.83 13.47
N GLU A 11 -0.49 1.36 14.54
CA GLU A 11 0.22 2.37 15.31
C GLU A 11 1.60 1.85 15.68
N GLY A 12 2.58 2.74 15.58
CA GLY A 12 3.94 2.35 15.83
C GLY A 12 4.66 1.77 14.62
N GLY A 13 3.99 1.70 13.47
CA GLY A 13 4.62 1.25 12.24
C GLY A 13 4.69 -0.25 12.06
N HIS A 14 3.98 -1.00 12.90
CA HIS A 14 3.99 -2.46 12.77
C HIS A 14 3.04 -2.90 11.68
N ILE A 15 3.41 -3.96 10.96
CA ILE A 15 2.55 -4.52 9.92
C ILE A 15 1.42 -5.26 10.62
N ALA A 16 0.19 -4.83 10.34
CA ALA A 16 -0.99 -5.36 11.04
C ALA A 16 -1.56 -6.59 10.35
N LEU A 17 -1.51 -6.63 9.04
CA LEU A 17 -2.16 -7.67 8.25
C LEU A 17 -1.19 -8.19 7.22
N PRO A 18 -1.40 -9.42 6.70
CA PRO A 18 -0.59 -9.88 5.59
C PRO A 18 -0.69 -8.90 4.42
N PRO A 19 0.38 -8.75 3.66
CA PRO A 19 0.34 -7.83 2.53
C PRO A 19 -0.68 -8.28 1.50
N LYS A 20 -1.27 -7.30 0.82
CA LYS A 20 -2.15 -7.57 -0.30
C LYS A 20 -1.39 -7.41 -1.58
N ASP A 21 -1.65 -8.30 -2.52
CA ASP A 21 -1.02 -8.25 -3.84
C ASP A 21 -1.98 -7.59 -4.81
N ILE A 22 -1.46 -6.62 -5.55
CA ILE A 22 -2.21 -6.00 -6.62
C ILE A 22 -1.36 -5.94 -7.87
N HIS A 23 -2.01 -5.77 -8.99
CA HIS A 23 -1.34 -5.58 -10.27
C HIS A 23 -1.82 -4.28 -10.87
N ALA A 24 -0.90 -3.53 -11.44
CA ALA A 24 -1.21 -2.26 -12.06
C ALA A 24 -0.22 -2.00 -13.17
N ASP A 25 -0.61 -1.14 -14.11
CA ASP A 25 0.27 -0.81 -15.24
C ASP A 25 1.27 0.26 -14.87
N THR A 26 0.92 1.13 -13.94
CA THR A 26 1.78 2.24 -13.52
C THR A 26 1.77 2.36 -12.01
N ASP A 27 2.78 3.07 -11.49
CA ASP A 27 2.81 3.38 -10.07
C ASP A 27 1.57 4.17 -9.65
N GLU A 28 1.13 5.09 -10.48
CA GLU A 28 -0.05 5.89 -10.17
C GLU A 28 -1.29 5.03 -10.02
N GLN A 29 -1.45 4.05 -10.90
CA GLN A 29 -2.57 3.12 -10.79
C GLN A 29 -2.49 2.32 -9.51
N ALA A 30 -1.28 1.86 -9.18
CA ALA A 30 -1.09 1.11 -7.95
C ALA A 30 -1.46 1.94 -6.73
N ILE A 31 -1.07 3.22 -6.73
CA ILE A 31 -1.39 4.10 -5.62
C ILE A 31 -2.88 4.30 -5.49
N GLN A 32 -3.57 4.49 -6.61
CA GLN A 32 -5.01 4.67 -6.58
C GLN A 32 -5.73 3.43 -6.07
N GLU A 33 -5.27 2.27 -6.50
CA GLU A 33 -5.84 1.03 -5.97
C GLU A 33 -5.56 0.88 -4.49
N ALA A 34 -4.35 1.27 -4.07
CA ALA A 34 -3.97 1.14 -2.67
C ALA A 34 -4.82 2.02 -1.77
N ARG A 35 -5.28 3.17 -2.27
CA ARG A 35 -6.10 4.07 -1.47
C ARG A 35 -7.38 3.41 -0.99
N LYS A 36 -7.86 2.43 -1.71
CA LYS A 36 -9.07 1.70 -1.31
C LYS A 36 -8.86 0.89 -0.04
N PHE A 37 -7.60 0.66 0.32
CA PHE A 37 -7.27 -0.11 1.52
C PHE A 37 -6.92 0.78 2.70
N LEU A 38 -7.05 2.10 2.54
CA LEU A 38 -6.86 3.04 3.64
C LEU A 38 -8.11 3.01 4.51
N ASP A 39 -8.16 2.06 5.41
CA ASP A 39 -9.34 1.87 6.25
C ASP A 39 -8.97 2.23 7.68
N GLY A 40 -8.59 3.49 7.87
CA GLY A 40 -8.18 3.97 9.18
C GLY A 40 -6.75 3.60 9.56
N HIS A 41 -6.00 3.02 8.64
CA HIS A 41 -4.63 2.59 8.89
C HIS A 41 -3.70 3.15 7.84
N ASP A 42 -2.47 3.38 8.24
CA ASP A 42 -1.43 3.73 7.26
C ASP A 42 -1.14 2.51 6.40
N ILE A 43 -0.78 2.77 5.15
CA ILE A 43 -0.36 1.70 4.26
C ILE A 43 0.91 2.11 3.53
N GLU A 44 1.65 1.09 3.06
CA GLU A 44 2.79 1.30 2.20
C GLU A 44 2.61 0.47 0.95
N VAL A 45 2.99 1.05 -0.19
CA VAL A 45 2.93 0.37 -1.48
C VAL A 45 4.35 0.07 -1.91
N TRP A 46 4.61 -1.20 -2.20
CA TRP A 46 5.94 -1.66 -2.58
C TRP A 46 5.89 -2.40 -3.92
N GLN A 47 6.97 -2.28 -4.66
CA GLN A 47 7.18 -3.08 -5.84
C GLN A 47 8.54 -3.78 -5.66
N GLY A 48 8.49 -5.08 -5.36
CA GLY A 48 9.69 -5.78 -5.00
C GLY A 48 10.31 -5.20 -3.74
N SER A 49 11.55 -4.78 -3.82
CA SER A 49 12.24 -4.17 -2.68
C SER A 49 12.18 -2.64 -2.72
N ARG A 50 11.41 -2.07 -3.64
CA ARG A 50 11.32 -0.63 -3.80
C ARG A 50 10.01 -0.12 -3.22
N ARG A 51 10.11 0.78 -2.25
CA ARG A 51 8.92 1.42 -1.69
C ARG A 51 8.48 2.55 -2.61
N ILE A 52 7.24 2.48 -3.09
CA ILE A 52 6.70 3.48 -4.00
C ILE A 52 6.20 4.69 -3.22
N VAL A 53 5.36 4.42 -2.20
CA VAL A 53 4.73 5.51 -1.48
C VAL A 53 4.21 4.97 -0.15
N ALA A 54 4.11 5.86 0.82
CA ALA A 54 3.43 5.58 2.08
C ALA A 54 2.22 6.49 2.14
N LEU A 55 1.06 5.92 2.42
CA LEU A 55 -0.19 6.66 2.47
C LEU A 55 -0.76 6.63 3.86
N THR A 56 -1.39 7.73 4.26
CA THR A 56 -2.06 7.81 5.55
C THR A 56 -3.51 8.17 5.33
N PRO A 57 -4.42 7.68 6.21
CA PRO A 57 -5.82 8.04 6.07
C PRO A 57 -6.00 9.52 6.33
N LYS A 58 -6.86 10.11 5.55
CA LYS A 58 -7.21 11.50 5.72
C LYS A 58 -8.39 11.65 6.65
N LYS A 59 -8.33 12.66 7.46
CA LYS A 59 -9.45 12.96 8.32
C LYS A 59 -10.44 13.84 7.64
#